data_19a3c19e5cfe5169b3c58037c5d59a93
#
_entry.id   19a3c19e5cfe5169b3c58037c5d59a93
#
_cell.length_a   1.000
_cell.length_b   1.000
_cell.length_c   1.000
_cell.angle_alpha   90.00
_cell.angle_beta   90.00
_cell.angle_gamma   90.00
#
_symmetry.space_group_name_H-M   'P 1'
#
loop_
_entity.id
_entity.type
_entity.pdbx_description
1 polymer ?
#
loop_
_entity_poly.entity_id
_entity_poly.type
_entity_poly.pdbx_seq_one_letter_code
_entity_poly.pdbx_strand_id
1 'polypeptide(L)'
;QPVSVSHRAGLTYVLYLAGLALTMVCFYRRVEPTRLAVLGIFLALSLRHWRNVPFFLLVSLPLVAEIVQAAVGWIADHVPTFRHEAKRWLFGLTVAIGAGIVLLGSEHLERILWSGWAPAKFFETTEYPIEAVQWIQEHRSELGARLYNDYGFGGFLLWWLPEEKIFIDGRMPAWRMGDRWIFYDYMALTSREPPALGVLDKYAVDWAMTAVGGTLDTVLGTARAWRVRYADDKVRIYGRTLD
;
A
#
# COMPACT_ATOMS: atom_id res chain seq x y z
N GLN A 1 3.50 8.59 3.17
CA GLN A 1 4.56 9.31 2.44
C GLN A 1 3.91 10.35 1.53
N PRO A 2 4.46 11.57 1.38
CA PRO A 2 3.98 12.55 0.43
C PRO A 2 4.21 12.07 -1.02
N VAL A 3 3.45 12.64 -1.95
CA VAL A 3 3.59 12.33 -3.39
C VAL A 3 4.96 12.77 -3.88
N SER A 4 5.77 11.84 -4.37
CA SER A 4 7.10 12.12 -4.95
C SER A 4 7.03 12.02 -6.48
N VAL A 5 7.56 13.03 -7.16
CA VAL A 5 7.62 13.09 -8.64
C VAL A 5 8.69 12.14 -9.22
N SER A 6 9.59 11.62 -8.38
CA SER A 6 10.67 10.72 -8.80
C SER A 6 10.20 9.35 -9.32
N HIS A 7 8.97 8.95 -9.03
CA HIS A 7 8.38 7.71 -9.54
C HIS A 7 7.45 7.98 -10.73
N ARG A 8 7.40 7.06 -11.70
CA ARG A 8 6.51 7.15 -12.89
C ARG A 8 5.06 7.46 -12.50
N ALA A 9 4.55 6.80 -11.45
CA ALA A 9 3.21 7.05 -10.93
C ALA A 9 3.02 8.48 -10.40
N GLY A 10 4.03 9.08 -9.76
CA GLY A 10 3.99 10.46 -9.30
C GLY A 10 3.93 11.45 -10.46
N LEU A 11 4.71 11.23 -11.52
CA LEU A 11 4.67 12.05 -12.71
C LEU A 11 3.29 11.99 -13.40
N THR A 12 2.73 10.78 -13.57
CA THR A 12 1.38 10.59 -14.15
C THR A 12 0.32 11.34 -13.35
N TYR A 13 0.40 11.29 -12.01
CA TYR A 13 -0.53 12.02 -11.17
C TYR A 13 -0.40 13.54 -11.31
N VAL A 14 0.82 14.08 -11.36
CA VAL A 14 1.06 15.51 -11.59
C VAL A 14 0.54 15.96 -12.95
N LEU A 15 0.73 15.16 -14.00
CA LEU A 15 0.17 15.45 -15.34
C LEU A 15 -1.37 15.44 -15.31
N TYR A 16 -1.98 14.51 -14.60
CA TYR A 16 -3.42 14.49 -14.37
C TYR A 16 -3.91 15.76 -13.68
N LEU A 17 -3.25 16.20 -12.60
CA LEU A 17 -3.58 17.43 -11.89
C LEU A 17 -3.43 18.67 -12.78
N ALA A 18 -2.37 18.75 -13.59
CA ALA A 18 -2.16 19.85 -14.52
C ALA A 18 -3.26 19.90 -15.59
N GLY A 19 -3.64 18.75 -16.15
CA GLY A 19 -4.76 18.65 -17.10
C GLY A 19 -6.09 19.05 -16.45
N LEU A 20 -6.38 18.59 -15.24
CA LEU A 20 -7.59 18.96 -14.52
C LEU A 20 -7.61 20.47 -14.19
N ALA A 21 -6.49 21.05 -13.75
CA ALA A 21 -6.39 22.48 -13.47
C ALA A 21 -6.61 23.32 -14.73
N LEU A 22 -6.00 22.94 -15.86
CA LEU A 22 -6.19 23.63 -17.13
C LEU A 22 -7.66 23.61 -17.58
N THR A 23 -8.31 22.47 -17.48
CA THR A 23 -9.74 22.36 -17.83
C THR A 23 -10.63 23.11 -16.85
N MET A 24 -10.28 23.15 -15.55
CA MET A 24 -11.01 23.97 -14.58
C MET A 24 -10.95 25.47 -14.88
N VAL A 25 -9.82 26.00 -15.37
CA VAL A 25 -9.72 27.40 -15.80
C VAL A 25 -10.75 27.72 -16.88
N CYS A 26 -11.01 26.79 -17.80
CA CYS A 26 -11.96 26.97 -18.89
C CYS A 26 -13.43 26.82 -18.46
N PHE A 27 -13.70 25.95 -17.49
CA PHE A 27 -15.06 25.50 -17.17
C PHE A 27 -15.52 25.77 -15.72
N TYR A 28 -14.73 26.45 -14.85
CA TYR A 28 -15.02 26.63 -13.43
C TYR A 28 -16.40 27.24 -13.15
N ARG A 29 -16.90 28.13 -14.01
CA ARG A 29 -18.22 28.77 -13.83
C ARG A 29 -19.41 27.81 -13.98
N ARG A 30 -19.19 26.61 -14.52
CA ARG A 30 -20.21 25.58 -14.70
C ARG A 30 -20.20 24.54 -13.56
N VAL A 31 -19.20 24.60 -12.69
CA VAL A 31 -19.03 23.63 -11.61
C VAL A 31 -19.67 24.16 -10.34
N GLU A 32 -20.50 23.34 -9.75
CA GLU A 32 -21.19 23.66 -8.51
C GLU A 32 -20.19 23.87 -7.36
N PRO A 33 -20.35 24.94 -6.53
CA PRO A 33 -19.40 25.26 -5.45
C PRO A 33 -19.17 24.10 -4.46
N THR A 34 -20.20 23.33 -4.16
CA THR A 34 -20.12 22.17 -3.29
C THR A 34 -19.16 21.12 -3.83
N ARG A 35 -19.19 20.86 -5.14
CA ARG A 35 -18.27 19.92 -5.79
C ARG A 35 -16.82 20.42 -5.75
N LEU A 36 -16.62 21.74 -5.94
CA LEU A 36 -15.30 22.35 -5.82
C LEU A 36 -14.74 22.20 -4.41
N ALA A 37 -15.56 22.39 -3.39
CA ALA A 37 -15.15 22.20 -2.00
C ALA A 37 -14.73 20.74 -1.72
N VAL A 38 -15.54 19.77 -2.16
CA VAL A 38 -15.22 18.34 -2.01
C VAL A 38 -13.95 17.99 -2.74
N LEU A 39 -13.78 18.41 -4.01
CA LEU A 39 -12.55 18.20 -4.76
C LEU A 39 -11.32 18.79 -4.07
N GLY A 40 -11.45 20.01 -3.52
CA GLY A 40 -10.37 20.67 -2.78
C GLY A 40 -9.93 19.90 -1.55
N ILE A 41 -10.88 19.35 -0.78
CA ILE A 41 -10.58 18.51 0.39
C ILE A 41 -9.83 17.24 -0.03
N PHE A 42 -10.36 16.51 -1.01
CA PHE A 42 -9.70 15.26 -1.46
C PHE A 42 -8.37 15.52 -2.16
N LEU A 43 -8.22 16.64 -2.86
CA LEU A 43 -6.94 17.08 -3.40
C LEU A 43 -5.92 17.31 -2.29
N ALA A 44 -6.27 18.08 -1.26
CA ALA A 44 -5.38 18.34 -0.13
C ALA A 44 -4.95 17.03 0.58
N LEU A 45 -5.89 16.10 0.78
CA LEU A 45 -5.61 14.79 1.36
C LEU A 45 -4.69 13.94 0.47
N SER A 46 -4.89 13.98 -0.86
CA SER A 46 -4.08 13.19 -1.81
C SER A 46 -2.65 13.72 -1.94
N LEU A 47 -2.46 15.03 -1.87
CA LEU A 47 -1.13 15.65 -1.86
C LEU A 47 -0.35 15.33 -0.59
N ARG A 48 -1.06 15.17 0.52
CA ARG A 48 -0.43 14.85 1.80
C ARG A 48 -0.07 13.38 1.96
N HIS A 49 -0.88 12.47 1.41
CA HIS A 49 -0.69 11.03 1.54
C HIS A 49 -1.04 10.31 0.24
N TRP A 50 -0.07 9.58 -0.32
CA TRP A 50 -0.22 8.80 -1.56
C TRP A 50 -1.44 7.87 -1.56
N ARG A 51 -1.75 7.24 -0.44
CA ARG A 51 -2.92 6.34 -0.29
C ARG A 51 -4.28 7.01 -0.55
N ASN A 52 -4.35 8.35 -0.55
CA ASN A 52 -5.58 9.09 -0.81
C ASN A 52 -5.76 9.47 -2.30
N VAL A 53 -4.75 9.24 -3.13
CA VAL A 53 -4.82 9.51 -4.58
C VAL A 53 -5.99 8.77 -5.26
N PRO A 54 -6.25 7.46 -5.00
CA PRO A 54 -7.38 6.77 -5.60
C PRO A 54 -8.73 7.41 -5.26
N PHE A 55 -8.91 7.90 -4.03
CA PHE A 55 -10.15 8.58 -3.62
C PHE A 55 -10.33 9.91 -4.35
N PHE A 56 -9.26 10.69 -4.51
CA PHE A 56 -9.31 11.93 -5.30
C PHE A 56 -9.66 11.63 -6.76
N LEU A 57 -9.07 10.64 -7.37
CA LEU A 57 -9.38 10.24 -8.74
C LEU A 57 -10.85 9.87 -8.87
N LEU A 58 -11.40 9.04 -7.98
CA LEU A 58 -12.82 8.65 -7.99
C LEU A 58 -13.76 9.86 -7.85
N VAL A 59 -13.47 10.78 -6.92
CA VAL A 59 -14.29 11.97 -6.70
C VAL A 59 -14.22 12.96 -7.88
N SER A 60 -13.10 12.99 -8.62
CA SER A 60 -12.93 13.86 -9.79
C SER A 60 -13.57 13.30 -11.07
N LEU A 61 -13.90 12.01 -11.16
CA LEU A 61 -14.47 11.39 -12.36
C LEU A 61 -15.75 12.07 -12.90
N PRO A 62 -16.75 12.43 -12.06
CA PRO A 62 -17.94 13.11 -12.55
C PRO A 62 -17.61 14.46 -13.21
N LEU A 63 -16.69 15.22 -12.62
CA LEU A 63 -16.22 16.48 -13.19
C LEU A 63 -15.52 16.28 -14.52
N VAL A 64 -14.61 15.29 -14.60
CA VAL A 64 -13.93 14.94 -15.84
C VAL A 64 -14.93 14.55 -16.92
N ALA A 65 -15.96 13.78 -16.59
CA ALA A 65 -17.02 13.40 -17.53
C ALA A 65 -17.80 14.62 -18.04
N GLU A 66 -18.17 15.55 -17.18
CA GLU A 66 -18.85 16.80 -17.56
C GLU A 66 -17.98 17.68 -18.46
N ILE A 67 -16.69 17.80 -18.16
CA ILE A 67 -15.73 18.55 -18.98
C ILE A 67 -15.59 17.91 -20.37
N VAL A 68 -15.44 16.60 -20.42
CA VAL A 68 -15.33 15.86 -21.69
C VAL A 68 -16.61 16.05 -22.52
N GLN A 69 -17.79 15.94 -21.90
CA GLN A 69 -19.06 16.17 -22.58
C GLN A 69 -19.17 17.62 -23.12
N ALA A 70 -18.77 18.61 -22.32
CA ALA A 70 -18.78 20.01 -22.75
C ALA A 70 -17.79 20.27 -23.89
N ALA A 71 -16.59 19.68 -23.84
CA ALA A 71 -15.59 19.81 -24.89
C ALA A 71 -16.06 19.17 -26.20
N VAL A 72 -16.62 17.97 -26.12
CA VAL A 72 -17.19 17.28 -27.30
C VAL A 72 -18.38 18.07 -27.88
N GLY A 73 -19.27 18.61 -27.04
CA GLY A 73 -20.34 19.47 -27.51
C GLY A 73 -19.81 20.70 -28.22
N TRP A 74 -18.81 21.37 -27.65
CA TRP A 74 -18.19 22.54 -28.29
C TRP A 74 -17.55 22.20 -29.66
N ILE A 75 -16.80 21.09 -29.71
CA ILE A 75 -16.20 20.62 -31.00
C ILE A 75 -17.31 20.31 -32.03
N ALA A 76 -18.36 19.61 -31.60
CA ALA A 76 -19.48 19.26 -32.47
C ALA A 76 -20.21 20.49 -33.08
N ASP A 77 -20.26 21.60 -32.32
CA ASP A 77 -20.87 22.85 -32.74
C ASP A 77 -19.97 23.63 -33.72
N HIS A 78 -18.64 23.51 -33.60
CA HIS A 78 -17.69 24.27 -34.42
C HIS A 78 -17.15 23.47 -35.61
N VAL A 79 -17.29 22.13 -35.61
CA VAL A 79 -16.84 21.25 -36.71
C VAL A 79 -18.04 20.43 -37.21
N PRO A 80 -18.75 20.88 -38.24
CA PRO A 80 -19.97 20.23 -38.70
C PRO A 80 -19.79 18.75 -39.10
N THR A 81 -18.64 18.41 -39.67
CA THR A 81 -18.28 17.04 -40.01
C THR A 81 -18.16 16.14 -38.78
N PHE A 82 -17.73 16.70 -37.64
CA PHE A 82 -17.61 15.98 -36.38
C PHE A 82 -18.97 15.70 -35.73
N ARG A 83 -19.98 16.56 -35.95
CA ARG A 83 -21.31 16.43 -35.34
C ARG A 83 -22.01 15.11 -35.71
N HIS A 84 -21.87 14.65 -36.97
CA HIS A 84 -22.42 13.37 -37.40
C HIS A 84 -21.62 12.16 -36.89
N GLU A 85 -20.32 12.30 -36.75
CA GLU A 85 -19.40 11.24 -36.36
C GLU A 85 -19.07 11.22 -34.84
N ALA A 86 -19.40 12.30 -34.08
CA ALA A 86 -19.00 12.49 -32.70
C ALA A 86 -19.38 11.32 -31.81
N LYS A 87 -20.57 10.74 -31.98
CA LYS A 87 -21.01 9.55 -31.20
C LYS A 87 -20.15 8.34 -31.51
N ARG A 88 -19.75 8.14 -32.75
CA ARG A 88 -18.90 7.03 -33.18
C ARG A 88 -17.47 7.20 -32.66
N TRP A 89 -16.94 8.42 -32.74
CA TRP A 89 -15.61 8.74 -32.18
C TRP A 89 -15.57 8.62 -30.67
N LEU A 90 -16.60 9.09 -29.93
CA LEU A 90 -16.70 8.91 -28.49
C LEU A 90 -16.80 7.45 -28.11
N PHE A 91 -17.61 6.67 -28.81
CA PHE A 91 -17.69 5.23 -28.58
C PHE A 91 -16.35 4.55 -28.86
N GLY A 92 -15.70 4.86 -30.00
CA GLY A 92 -14.38 4.34 -30.34
C GLY A 92 -13.31 4.71 -29.30
N LEU A 93 -13.31 5.96 -28.82
CA LEU A 93 -12.38 6.41 -27.77
C LEU A 93 -12.65 5.69 -26.44
N THR A 94 -13.92 5.53 -26.05
CA THR A 94 -14.27 4.79 -24.82
C THR A 94 -13.82 3.34 -24.89
N VAL A 95 -14.03 2.69 -26.06
CA VAL A 95 -13.57 1.33 -26.31
C VAL A 95 -12.04 1.26 -26.29
N ALA A 96 -11.36 2.22 -26.93
CA ALA A 96 -9.90 2.27 -26.96
C ALA A 96 -9.29 2.50 -25.56
N ILE A 97 -9.89 3.37 -24.75
CA ILE A 97 -9.47 3.59 -23.36
C ILE A 97 -9.73 2.32 -22.53
N GLY A 98 -10.91 1.71 -22.66
CA GLY A 98 -11.24 0.45 -21.99
C GLY A 98 -10.28 -0.68 -22.38
N ALA A 99 -10.01 -0.84 -23.67
CA ALA A 99 -9.02 -1.81 -24.17
C ALA A 99 -7.61 -1.49 -23.67
N GLY A 100 -7.22 -0.21 -23.65
CA GLY A 100 -5.94 0.22 -23.07
C GLY A 100 -5.80 -0.12 -21.59
N ILE A 101 -6.84 0.11 -20.78
CA ILE A 101 -6.87 -0.28 -19.38
C ILE A 101 -6.75 -1.79 -19.22
N VAL A 102 -7.47 -2.57 -20.04
CA VAL A 102 -7.39 -4.03 -20.03
C VAL A 102 -6.00 -4.51 -20.45
N LEU A 103 -5.43 -3.94 -21.51
CA LEU A 103 -4.10 -4.32 -22.01
C LEU A 103 -2.97 -3.92 -21.02
N LEU A 104 -3.02 -2.72 -20.47
CA LEU A 104 -2.04 -2.27 -19.46
C LEU A 104 -2.24 -2.97 -18.12
N GLY A 105 -3.47 -3.38 -17.82
CA GLY A 105 -3.80 -4.20 -16.64
C GLY A 105 -3.63 -5.68 -16.87
N SER A 106 -3.36 -6.16 -18.10
CA SER A 106 -3.36 -7.59 -18.45
C SER A 106 -2.34 -8.38 -17.64
N GLU A 107 -1.14 -7.85 -17.42
CA GLU A 107 -0.15 -8.50 -16.57
C GLU A 107 -0.65 -8.66 -15.12
N HIS A 108 -1.43 -7.72 -14.62
CA HIS A 108 -2.06 -7.80 -13.30
C HIS A 108 -3.33 -8.66 -13.34
N LEU A 109 -4.11 -8.57 -14.42
CA LEU A 109 -5.30 -9.39 -14.63
C LEU A 109 -4.95 -10.86 -14.86
N GLU A 110 -3.89 -11.16 -15.63
CA GLU A 110 -3.38 -12.53 -15.76
C GLU A 110 -2.97 -13.10 -14.41
N ARG A 111 -2.25 -12.34 -13.59
CA ARG A 111 -1.92 -12.77 -12.22
C ARG A 111 -3.16 -13.03 -11.36
N ILE A 112 -4.20 -12.20 -11.49
CA ILE A 112 -5.43 -12.34 -10.70
C ILE A 112 -6.34 -13.45 -11.25
N LEU A 113 -6.51 -13.54 -12.57
CA LEU A 113 -7.47 -14.45 -13.20
C LEU A 113 -6.90 -15.84 -13.47
N TRP A 114 -5.60 -15.96 -13.83
CA TRP A 114 -4.99 -17.24 -14.21
C TRP A 114 -4.14 -17.88 -13.10
N SER A 115 -3.71 -17.12 -12.11
CA SER A 115 -3.06 -17.74 -10.93
C SER A 115 -4.05 -18.59 -10.11
N GLY A 116 -5.31 -18.67 -10.56
CA GLY A 116 -6.39 -19.38 -9.88
C GLY A 116 -6.30 -19.11 -8.40
N TRP A 117 -7.02 -18.22 -7.83
CA TRP A 117 -7.13 -17.89 -6.39
C TRP A 117 -6.19 -18.69 -5.45
N ALA A 118 -4.95 -18.93 -5.89
CA ALA A 118 -3.92 -19.49 -5.05
C ALA A 118 -3.22 -18.30 -4.38
N PRO A 119 -3.60 -17.92 -3.14
CA PRO A 119 -2.97 -16.81 -2.43
C PRO A 119 -1.45 -16.95 -2.41
N ALA A 120 -0.94 -18.18 -2.37
CA ALA A 120 0.48 -18.49 -2.44
C ALA A 120 1.17 -17.85 -3.67
N LYS A 121 0.64 -18.03 -4.88
CA LYS A 121 1.25 -17.45 -6.10
C LYS A 121 1.22 -15.93 -6.13
N PHE A 122 0.20 -15.30 -5.55
CA PHE A 122 0.17 -13.84 -5.42
C PHE A 122 1.28 -13.34 -4.49
N PHE A 123 1.57 -14.05 -3.42
CA PHE A 123 2.60 -13.71 -2.45
C PHE A 123 4.01 -14.12 -2.91
N GLU A 124 4.16 -15.15 -3.75
CA GLU A 124 5.46 -15.55 -4.34
C GLU A 124 6.11 -14.45 -5.17
N THR A 125 5.32 -13.59 -5.80
CA THR A 125 5.81 -12.45 -6.61
C THR A 125 6.05 -11.19 -5.82
N THR A 126 5.77 -11.20 -4.51
CA THR A 126 5.90 -10.06 -3.61
C THR A 126 7.10 -10.20 -2.68
N GLU A 127 7.45 -9.14 -1.98
CA GLU A 127 8.54 -9.10 -0.99
C GLU A 127 8.22 -9.87 0.31
N TYR A 128 7.15 -10.70 0.32
CA TYR A 128 6.77 -11.45 1.51
C TYR A 128 7.59 -12.74 1.68
N PRO A 129 7.96 -13.07 2.92
CA PRO A 129 8.85 -14.19 3.24
C PRO A 129 8.06 -15.50 3.40
N ILE A 130 7.61 -16.11 2.29
CA ILE A 130 6.82 -17.35 2.30
C ILE A 130 7.64 -18.52 2.83
N GLU A 131 8.92 -18.63 2.41
CA GLU A 131 9.81 -19.69 2.84
C GLU A 131 10.04 -19.68 4.36
N ALA A 132 10.17 -18.47 4.95
CA ALA A 132 10.28 -18.33 6.39
C ALA A 132 9.02 -18.81 7.13
N VAL A 133 7.82 -18.58 6.56
CA VAL A 133 6.57 -19.09 7.15
C VAL A 133 6.51 -20.62 7.08
N GLN A 134 6.89 -21.21 5.98
CA GLN A 134 6.98 -22.67 5.85
C GLN A 134 7.95 -23.25 6.89
N TRP A 135 9.12 -22.64 7.02
CA TRP A 135 10.08 -23.00 8.05
C TRP A 135 9.51 -22.90 9.47
N ILE A 136 8.76 -21.81 9.77
CA ILE A 136 8.10 -21.63 11.08
C ILE A 136 7.11 -22.78 11.33
N GLN A 137 6.30 -23.16 10.35
CA GLN A 137 5.32 -24.24 10.48
C GLN A 137 6.00 -25.59 10.79
N GLU A 138 7.13 -25.87 10.12
CA GLU A 138 7.90 -27.11 10.33
C GLU A 138 8.63 -27.15 11.68
N HIS A 139 9.08 -25.98 12.18
CA HIS A 139 9.90 -25.89 13.40
C HIS A 139 9.13 -25.23 14.58
N ARG A 140 7.80 -25.20 14.51
CA ARG A 140 6.98 -24.50 15.50
C ARG A 140 7.23 -24.92 16.95
N SER A 141 7.50 -26.20 17.17
CA SER A 141 7.78 -26.74 18.49
C SER A 141 9.09 -26.25 19.11
N GLU A 142 10.03 -25.75 18.30
CA GLU A 142 11.32 -25.21 18.72
C GLU A 142 11.25 -23.72 19.07
N LEU A 143 10.15 -23.06 18.69
CA LEU A 143 9.90 -21.65 18.93
C LEU A 143 9.02 -21.48 20.19
N GLY A 144 9.32 -20.48 20.99
CA GLY A 144 8.51 -20.14 22.16
C GLY A 144 7.13 -19.59 21.79
N ALA A 145 6.35 -19.24 22.80
CA ALA A 145 4.96 -18.84 22.64
C ALA A 145 4.76 -17.40 22.15
N ARG A 146 5.76 -16.52 22.30
CA ARG A 146 5.62 -15.07 22.10
C ARG A 146 6.52 -14.56 21.00
N LEU A 147 5.89 -14.27 19.87
CA LEU A 147 6.50 -13.71 18.67
C LEU A 147 6.64 -12.19 18.79
N TYR A 148 7.79 -11.66 18.40
CA TYR A 148 7.93 -10.30 17.86
C TYR A 148 7.99 -10.36 16.34
N ASN A 149 7.25 -9.49 15.66
CA ASN A 149 7.34 -9.32 14.20
C ASN A 149 7.44 -7.85 13.83
N ASP A 150 8.15 -7.56 12.76
CA ASP A 150 8.14 -6.23 12.16
C ASP A 150 6.75 -5.87 11.61
N TYR A 151 6.40 -4.59 11.68
CA TYR A 151 5.08 -4.05 11.33
C TYR A 151 4.60 -4.46 9.93
N GLY A 152 5.51 -4.47 8.95
CA GLY A 152 5.19 -4.83 7.57
C GLY A 152 4.73 -6.28 7.38
N PHE A 153 5.11 -7.18 8.31
CA PHE A 153 4.75 -8.60 8.21
C PHE A 153 3.46 -8.96 8.93
N GLY A 154 2.94 -8.09 9.82
CA GLY A 154 1.83 -8.44 10.69
C GLY A 154 0.58 -8.93 9.96
N GLY A 155 0.14 -8.24 8.91
CA GLY A 155 -1.01 -8.66 8.12
C GLY A 155 -0.79 -9.98 7.36
N PHE A 156 0.41 -10.19 6.85
CA PHE A 156 0.83 -11.42 6.18
C PHE A 156 0.85 -12.61 7.15
N LEU A 157 1.44 -12.42 8.32
CA LEU A 157 1.51 -13.47 9.36
C LEU A 157 0.12 -13.85 9.88
N LEU A 158 -0.79 -12.89 10.06
CA LEU A 158 -2.19 -13.18 10.43
C LEU A 158 -2.89 -14.11 9.44
N TRP A 159 -2.56 -14.01 8.16
CA TRP A 159 -3.13 -14.85 7.13
C TRP A 159 -2.50 -16.25 7.09
N TRP A 160 -1.18 -16.31 7.20
CA TRP A 160 -0.43 -17.56 7.03
C TRP A 160 -0.21 -18.36 8.31
N LEU A 161 -0.21 -17.68 9.46
CA LEU A 161 -0.01 -18.25 10.78
C LEU A 161 -1.13 -17.78 11.73
N PRO A 162 -2.41 -18.10 11.46
CA PRO A 162 -3.54 -17.57 12.22
C PRO A 162 -3.52 -17.98 13.71
N GLU A 163 -2.79 -19.06 14.04
CA GLU A 163 -2.64 -19.53 15.44
C GLU A 163 -1.62 -18.70 16.22
N GLU A 164 -0.77 -17.91 15.52
CA GLU A 164 0.27 -17.12 16.21
C GLU A 164 -0.27 -15.79 16.72
N LYS A 165 0.15 -15.46 17.92
CA LYS A 165 -0.10 -14.14 18.49
C LYS A 165 0.96 -13.18 17.99
N ILE A 166 0.64 -12.44 16.94
CA ILE A 166 1.54 -11.42 16.39
C ILE A 166 1.72 -10.26 17.35
N PHE A 167 2.91 -9.65 17.33
CA PHE A 167 3.24 -8.48 18.16
C PHE A 167 2.55 -7.22 17.67
N ILE A 168 2.58 -6.97 16.36
CA ILE A 168 2.05 -5.75 15.75
C ILE A 168 1.56 -5.99 14.32
N ASP A 169 0.50 -5.27 13.93
CA ASP A 169 -0.02 -5.21 12.56
C ASP A 169 -0.55 -3.82 12.20
N GLY A 170 -1.02 -3.64 10.96
CA GLY A 170 -1.51 -2.37 10.43
C GLY A 170 -2.69 -1.72 11.18
N ARG A 171 -3.35 -2.42 12.09
CA ARG A 171 -4.46 -1.91 12.92
C ARG A 171 -3.99 -1.32 14.25
N MET A 172 -2.83 -1.73 14.72
CA MET A 172 -2.31 -1.43 16.06
C MET A 172 -2.07 0.07 16.37
N PRO A 173 -1.74 0.96 15.40
CA PRO A 173 -1.61 2.39 15.68
C PRO A 173 -2.85 3.02 16.31
N ALA A 174 -4.04 2.46 16.03
CA ALA A 174 -5.31 2.95 16.54
C ALA A 174 -5.68 2.36 17.93
N TRP A 175 -4.97 1.33 18.39
CA TRP A 175 -5.37 0.57 19.58
C TRP A 175 -4.53 0.96 20.80
N ARG A 176 -5.22 1.33 21.86
CA ARG A 176 -4.66 1.50 23.19
C ARG A 176 -5.19 0.40 24.11
N MET A 177 -4.33 -0.22 24.85
CA MET A 177 -4.67 -1.21 25.89
C MET A 177 -4.37 -0.62 27.27
N GLY A 178 -5.29 0.18 27.79
CA GLY A 178 -5.06 0.94 29.03
C GLY A 178 -3.91 1.94 28.84
N ASP A 179 -2.91 1.89 29.72
CA ASP A 179 -1.71 2.74 29.67
C ASP A 179 -0.66 2.23 28.67
N ARG A 180 -0.91 1.10 28.01
CA ARG A 180 0.01 0.49 27.07
C ARG A 180 -0.36 0.88 25.65
N TRP A 181 0.60 1.46 24.95
CA TRP A 181 0.46 1.71 23.53
C TRP A 181 1.57 0.95 22.78
N ILE A 182 1.23 -0.23 22.31
CA ILE A 182 2.16 -1.18 21.70
C ILE A 182 2.91 -0.59 20.51
N PHE A 183 2.29 0.35 19.80
CA PHE A 183 2.91 1.06 18.70
C PHE A 183 4.10 1.94 19.14
N TYR A 184 4.01 2.60 20.30
CA TYR A 184 5.15 3.36 20.85
C TYR A 184 6.29 2.45 21.30
N ASP A 185 5.96 1.31 21.88
CA ASP A 185 6.97 0.31 22.27
C ASP A 185 7.67 -0.25 21.03
N TYR A 186 6.89 -0.52 19.95
CA TYR A 186 7.45 -0.90 18.64
C TYR A 186 8.38 0.19 18.08
N MET A 187 7.96 1.45 18.09
CA MET A 187 8.80 2.57 17.64
C MET A 187 10.06 2.71 18.49
N ALA A 188 10.03 2.40 19.76
CA ALA A 188 11.21 2.42 20.62
C ALA A 188 12.22 1.32 20.25
N LEU A 189 11.76 0.20 19.68
CA LEU A 189 12.64 -0.87 19.16
C LEU A 189 13.24 -0.53 17.80
N THR A 190 12.48 0.18 16.92
CA THR A 190 12.83 0.29 15.50
C THR A 190 13.36 1.66 15.11
N SER A 191 13.03 2.72 15.86
CA SER A 191 13.36 4.11 15.49
C SER A 191 14.30 4.81 16.47
N ARG A 192 14.72 4.14 17.55
CA ARG A 192 15.72 4.68 18.51
C ARG A 192 17.07 4.07 18.27
N GLU A 193 18.10 4.86 18.47
CA GLU A 193 19.49 4.40 18.49
C GLU A 193 20.13 4.76 19.84
N PRO A 194 20.46 3.76 20.68
CA PRO A 194 20.23 2.32 20.51
C PRO A 194 18.76 1.91 20.71
N PRO A 195 18.32 0.79 20.09
CA PRO A 195 17.00 0.23 20.31
C PRO A 195 16.74 -0.11 21.77
N ALA A 196 15.51 0.12 22.22
CA ALA A 196 15.10 -0.18 23.60
C ALA A 196 14.80 -1.68 23.78
N LEU A 197 15.83 -2.54 23.78
CA LEU A 197 15.68 -4.00 23.86
C LEU A 197 14.87 -4.48 25.08
N GLY A 198 14.85 -3.72 26.18
CA GLY A 198 14.00 -4.01 27.34
C GLY A 198 12.50 -4.11 27.02
N VAL A 199 12.06 -3.62 25.85
CA VAL A 199 10.70 -3.85 25.35
C VAL A 199 10.47 -5.33 25.06
N LEU A 200 11.44 -6.05 24.51
CA LEU A 200 11.32 -7.48 24.26
C LEU A 200 11.14 -8.25 25.57
N ASP A 201 11.82 -7.81 26.65
CA ASP A 201 11.67 -8.37 28.00
C ASP A 201 10.31 -8.04 28.59
N LYS A 202 9.85 -6.79 28.45
CA LYS A 202 8.52 -6.33 28.90
C LYS A 202 7.39 -7.20 28.35
N TYR A 203 7.52 -7.66 27.12
CA TYR A 203 6.52 -8.51 26.46
C TYR A 203 6.87 -10.00 26.53
N ALA A 204 7.96 -10.36 27.20
CA ALA A 204 8.48 -11.70 27.32
C ALA A 204 8.60 -12.40 25.95
N VAL A 205 9.19 -11.72 24.99
CA VAL A 205 9.36 -12.22 23.62
C VAL A 205 10.36 -13.38 23.63
N ASP A 206 9.93 -14.51 23.08
CA ASP A 206 10.75 -15.73 22.98
C ASP A 206 11.51 -15.82 21.66
N TRP A 207 10.87 -15.33 20.59
CA TRP A 207 11.46 -15.32 19.26
C TRP A 207 11.01 -14.11 18.45
N ALA A 208 11.83 -13.70 17.50
CA ALA A 208 11.61 -12.49 16.71
C ALA A 208 11.81 -12.75 15.23
N MET A 209 10.91 -12.24 14.40
CA MET A 209 11.01 -12.20 12.95
C MET A 209 11.23 -10.76 12.49
N THR A 210 12.41 -10.47 11.95
CA THR A 210 12.85 -9.11 11.55
C THR A 210 13.16 -9.07 10.06
N ALA A 211 12.97 -7.91 9.44
CA ALA A 211 13.46 -7.66 8.09
C ALA A 211 14.99 -7.58 8.09
N VAL A 212 15.63 -8.21 7.10
CA VAL A 212 17.09 -8.17 6.94
C VAL A 212 17.58 -6.72 6.80
N GLY A 213 18.63 -6.38 7.56
CA GLY A 213 19.20 -5.02 7.57
C GLY A 213 18.40 -3.98 8.33
N GLY A 214 17.30 -4.37 8.97
CA GLY A 214 16.54 -3.51 9.87
C GLY A 214 17.32 -3.18 11.15
N THR A 215 16.94 -2.10 11.85
CA THR A 215 17.61 -1.67 13.09
C THR A 215 17.63 -2.79 14.14
N LEU A 216 16.50 -3.45 14.36
CA LEU A 216 16.42 -4.55 15.34
C LEU A 216 17.18 -5.78 14.87
N ASP A 217 17.15 -6.10 13.57
CA ASP A 217 17.94 -7.22 12.99
C ASP A 217 19.43 -7.06 13.30
N THR A 218 19.97 -5.87 13.05
CA THR A 218 21.39 -5.56 13.28
C THR A 218 21.77 -5.77 14.76
N VAL A 219 20.90 -5.34 15.67
CA VAL A 219 21.18 -5.43 17.10
C VAL A 219 21.00 -6.85 17.63
N LEU A 220 19.96 -7.57 17.23
CA LEU A 220 19.74 -8.96 17.64
C LEU A 220 20.87 -9.87 17.13
N GLY A 221 21.39 -9.60 15.93
CA GLY A 221 22.50 -10.37 15.35
C GLY A 221 23.79 -10.30 16.16
N THR A 222 23.97 -9.30 17.00
CA THR A 222 25.14 -9.13 17.89
C THR A 222 24.85 -9.43 19.36
N ALA A 223 23.59 -9.55 19.74
CA ALA A 223 23.18 -9.76 21.12
C ALA A 223 23.36 -11.21 21.56
N ARG A 224 24.09 -11.43 22.66
CA ARG A 224 24.40 -12.79 23.18
C ARG A 224 23.16 -13.61 23.53
N ALA A 225 22.09 -12.95 23.94
CA ALA A 225 20.83 -13.59 24.34
C ALA A 225 19.97 -14.06 23.15
N TRP A 226 20.40 -13.81 21.92
CA TRP A 226 19.64 -14.13 20.72
C TRP A 226 20.49 -14.91 19.72
N ARG A 227 19.90 -15.91 19.08
CA ARG A 227 20.55 -16.71 18.04
C ARG A 227 19.69 -16.79 16.81
N VAL A 228 20.29 -16.65 15.64
CA VAL A 228 19.63 -16.88 14.35
C VAL A 228 19.21 -18.34 14.28
N ARG A 229 17.93 -18.57 14.02
CA ARG A 229 17.32 -19.89 13.77
C ARG A 229 17.08 -20.14 12.30
N TYR A 230 16.71 -19.06 11.57
CA TYR A 230 16.49 -19.06 10.13
C TYR A 230 16.95 -17.72 9.55
N ALA A 231 17.44 -17.75 8.31
CA ALA A 231 17.77 -16.54 7.56
C ALA A 231 17.60 -16.79 6.06
N ASP A 232 16.97 -15.83 5.38
CA ASP A 232 16.95 -15.71 3.93
C ASP A 232 17.34 -14.28 3.52
N ASP A 233 17.07 -13.90 2.26
CA ASP A 233 17.34 -12.54 1.74
C ASP A 233 16.36 -11.47 2.24
N LYS A 234 15.23 -11.86 2.82
CA LYS A 234 14.13 -10.98 3.27
C LYS A 234 14.06 -10.83 4.78
N VAL A 235 14.20 -11.95 5.50
CA VAL A 235 14.00 -11.99 6.95
C VAL A 235 15.04 -12.83 7.67
N ARG A 236 15.19 -12.51 8.97
CA ARG A 236 15.83 -13.39 9.96
C ARG A 236 14.88 -13.71 11.08
N ILE A 237 14.94 -14.97 11.52
CA ILE A 237 14.23 -15.45 12.72
C ILE A 237 15.26 -15.69 13.80
N TYR A 238 15.05 -15.03 14.91
CA TYR A 238 15.88 -15.14 16.10
C TYR A 238 15.12 -15.89 17.19
N GLY A 239 15.78 -16.83 17.85
CA GLY A 239 15.29 -17.44 19.08
C GLY A 239 16.08 -16.93 20.27
N ARG A 240 15.40 -16.72 21.39
CA ARG A 240 16.05 -16.36 22.63
C ARG A 240 16.81 -17.56 23.19
N THR A 241 18.05 -17.36 23.62
CA THR A 241 18.79 -18.36 24.39
C THR A 241 18.32 -18.26 25.84
N LEU A 242 17.73 -19.35 26.35
CA LEU A 242 17.51 -19.52 27.79
C LEU A 242 18.85 -19.87 28.41
N ASP A 243 19.42 -18.94 29.18
CA ASP A 243 20.55 -19.25 30.08
C ASP A 243 20.06 -20.03 31.29
#